data_18e94273e63581feb6686b224fa6a3b7
#
_entry.id   18e94273e63581feb6686b224fa6a3b7
#
_cell.length_a   1.000
_cell.length_b   1.000
_cell.length_c   1.000
_cell.angle_alpha   90.00
_cell.angle_beta   90.00
_cell.angle_gamma   90.00
#
_symmetry.space_group_name_H-M   'P 1'
#
loop_
_entity.id
_entity.type
_entity.pdbx_description
1 polymer ?
#
loop_
_entity_poly.entity_id
_entity_poly.type
_entity_poly.pdbx_seq_one_letter_code
_entity_poly.pdbx_strand_id
1 'polypeptide(L)'
;MKKSPMTTLCYVEKEEAYLMLHRVSKKNDVNKDKWIGIGGHFEKGESPEECLLREAYEETGLTLTSWKFRGIVTFTQKNYGTEYMCLYTADGFTGEMKDCDEGVLEWVKKEDILNLNLWEGDKIFLRLLKEKRSVLFAEADL
;
A
#
# COMPACT_ATOMS: atom_id res chain seq x y z
N MET A 1 -1.75 -12.19 19.74
CA MET A 1 -2.28 -12.78 18.49
C MET A 1 -1.34 -12.53 17.34
N LYS A 2 -1.08 -13.57 16.57
CA LYS A 2 -0.29 -13.38 15.34
C LYS A 2 -1.13 -12.66 14.29
N LYS A 3 -0.55 -11.68 13.63
CA LYS A 3 -1.18 -11.05 12.48
C LYS A 3 -1.23 -12.04 11.32
N SER A 4 -2.22 -11.89 10.46
CA SER A 4 -2.30 -12.69 9.24
C SER A 4 -1.02 -12.52 8.41
N PRO A 5 -0.52 -13.58 7.75
CA PRO A 5 0.56 -13.43 6.77
C PRO A 5 0.10 -12.78 5.47
N MET A 6 -1.22 -12.56 5.32
CA MET A 6 -1.79 -11.90 4.14
C MET A 6 -1.98 -10.42 4.41
N THR A 7 -1.57 -9.61 3.46
CA THR A 7 -1.72 -8.15 3.52
C THR A 7 -2.24 -7.61 2.19
N THR A 8 -2.68 -6.36 2.22
CA THR A 8 -2.98 -5.61 0.99
C THR A 8 -2.10 -4.37 0.95
N LEU A 9 -1.83 -3.91 -0.26
CA LEU A 9 -1.24 -2.60 -0.50
C LEU A 9 -1.94 -2.01 -1.72
N CYS A 10 -2.37 -0.76 -1.60
CA CYS A 10 -3.07 -0.07 -2.67
C CYS A 10 -2.47 1.31 -2.94
N TYR A 11 -2.25 1.60 -4.21
CA TYR A 11 -1.92 2.95 -4.65
C TYR A 11 -3.18 3.56 -5.27
N VAL A 12 -3.79 4.50 -4.55
CA VAL A 12 -4.97 5.23 -5.03
C VAL A 12 -4.50 6.31 -5.99
N GLU A 13 -5.09 6.36 -7.18
CA GLU A 13 -4.67 7.25 -8.26
C GLU A 13 -5.64 8.39 -8.49
N LYS A 14 -5.11 9.57 -8.78
CA LYS A 14 -5.88 10.73 -9.21
C LYS A 14 -4.96 11.70 -9.96
N GLU A 15 -5.33 12.05 -11.20
CA GLU A 15 -4.61 13.09 -11.97
C GLU A 15 -3.08 12.89 -12.00
N GLU A 16 -2.63 11.72 -12.38
CA GLU A 16 -1.20 11.36 -12.47
C GLU A 16 -0.47 11.43 -11.13
N ALA A 17 -1.20 11.24 -10.02
CA ALA A 17 -0.62 11.17 -8.68
C ALA A 17 -1.09 9.93 -7.96
N TYR A 18 -0.30 9.47 -6.99
CA TYR A 18 -0.67 8.42 -6.04
C TYR A 18 -0.86 9.03 -4.67
N LEU A 19 -1.84 8.52 -3.93
CA LEU A 19 -2.02 8.88 -2.53
C LEU A 19 -1.02 8.09 -1.69
N MET A 20 -0.13 8.80 -1.01
CA MET A 20 0.92 8.19 -0.20
C MET A 20 0.77 8.59 1.25
N LEU A 21 1.10 7.66 2.14
CA LEU A 21 1.15 7.91 3.58
C LEU A 21 2.61 8.08 4.00
N HIS A 22 2.92 9.26 4.53
CA HIS A 22 4.25 9.54 5.11
C HIS A 22 4.19 9.23 6.62
N ARG A 23 4.89 8.19 7.04
CA ARG A 23 4.84 7.65 8.41
C ARG A 23 5.69 8.48 9.36
N VAL A 24 5.11 9.55 9.92
CA VAL A 24 5.83 10.49 10.79
C VAL A 24 5.23 10.65 12.18
N SER A 25 4.08 10.01 12.45
CA SER A 25 3.33 10.24 13.70
C SER A 25 3.77 9.39 14.88
N LYS A 26 4.44 8.27 14.66
CA LYS A 26 4.83 7.33 15.72
C LYS A 26 6.34 7.24 15.85
N LYS A 27 6.88 7.49 17.05
CA LYS A 27 8.34 7.51 17.29
C LYS A 27 9.02 6.16 17.06
N ASN A 28 8.37 5.06 17.45
CA ASN A 28 8.95 3.71 17.38
C ASN A 28 8.40 2.87 16.25
N ASP A 29 7.92 3.53 15.21
CA ASP A 29 7.39 2.86 14.03
C ASP A 29 8.56 2.33 13.18
N VAL A 30 8.51 1.04 12.81
CA VAL A 30 9.47 0.44 11.90
C VAL A 30 9.47 1.11 10.53
N ASN A 31 8.32 1.70 10.15
CA ASN A 31 8.16 2.45 8.90
C ASN A 31 8.43 3.94 9.07
N LYS A 32 8.98 4.36 10.21
CA LYS A 32 9.21 5.78 10.49
C LYS A 32 9.93 6.48 9.33
N ASP A 33 9.40 7.62 8.93
CA ASP A 33 9.88 8.45 7.82
C ASP A 33 9.77 7.80 6.44
N LYS A 34 9.19 6.62 6.34
CA LYS A 34 8.93 5.98 5.05
C LYS A 34 7.62 6.48 4.44
N TRP A 35 7.60 6.53 3.13
CA TRP A 35 6.40 6.78 2.35
C TRP A 35 5.87 5.44 1.86
N ILE A 36 4.62 5.16 2.14
CA ILE A 36 4.01 3.87 1.77
C ILE A 36 2.65 4.10 1.13
N GLY A 37 2.16 3.07 0.43
CA GLY A 37 0.77 3.05 -0.05
C GLY A 37 -0.18 2.75 1.10
N ILE A 38 -1.43 2.52 0.78
CA ILE A 38 -2.51 2.29 1.73
C ILE A 38 -2.74 0.78 1.85
N GLY A 39 -2.81 0.26 3.07
CA GLY A 39 -3.09 -1.16 3.27
C GLY A 39 -2.74 -1.66 4.65
N GLY A 40 -2.84 -2.97 4.84
CA GLY A 40 -2.55 -3.61 6.10
C GLY A 40 -2.88 -5.09 6.09
N HIS A 41 -2.84 -5.71 7.26
CA HIS A 41 -3.08 -7.13 7.43
C HIS A 41 -4.56 -7.47 7.31
N PHE A 42 -4.84 -8.65 6.75
CA PHE A 42 -6.21 -9.19 6.73
C PHE A 42 -6.67 -9.44 8.15
N GLU A 43 -7.95 -9.18 8.39
CA GLU A 43 -8.63 -9.63 9.60
C GLU A 43 -9.19 -11.04 9.35
N LYS A 44 -9.54 -11.73 10.43
CA LYS A 44 -10.07 -13.09 10.36
C LYS A 44 -11.27 -13.17 9.43
N GLY A 45 -11.21 -14.09 8.47
CA GLY A 45 -12.30 -14.32 7.53
C GLY A 45 -12.45 -13.30 6.43
N GLU A 46 -11.52 -12.35 6.34
CA GLU A 46 -11.58 -11.27 5.36
C GLU A 46 -11.01 -11.71 4.02
N SER A 47 -11.70 -11.36 2.93
CA SER A 47 -11.18 -11.55 1.59
C SER A 47 -10.20 -10.41 1.25
N PRO A 48 -9.38 -10.57 0.19
CA PRO A 48 -8.47 -9.49 -0.24
C PRO A 48 -9.20 -8.16 -0.49
N GLU A 49 -10.36 -8.20 -1.16
CA GLU A 49 -11.09 -6.98 -1.47
C GLU A 49 -11.75 -6.36 -0.24
N GLU A 50 -12.22 -7.18 0.68
CA GLU A 50 -12.76 -6.68 1.95
C GLU A 50 -11.66 -5.97 2.75
N CYS A 51 -10.46 -6.54 2.79
CA CYS A 51 -9.31 -5.93 3.44
C CYS A 51 -8.94 -4.60 2.76
N LEU A 52 -8.89 -4.61 1.42
CA LEU A 52 -8.61 -3.41 0.64
C LEU A 52 -9.56 -2.27 0.98
N LEU A 53 -10.86 -2.54 0.94
CA LEU A 53 -11.88 -1.53 1.17
C LEU A 53 -11.87 -1.02 2.62
N ARG A 54 -11.69 -1.93 3.58
CA ARG A 54 -11.63 -1.58 5.00
C ARG A 54 -10.41 -0.72 5.31
N GLU A 55 -9.23 -1.14 4.87
CA GLU A 55 -7.99 -0.40 5.14
C GLU A 55 -8.02 0.99 4.47
N ALA A 56 -8.51 1.07 3.25
CA ALA A 56 -8.63 2.36 2.57
C ALA A 56 -9.52 3.31 3.36
N TYR A 57 -10.67 2.83 3.82
CA TYR A 57 -11.58 3.65 4.60
C TYR A 57 -11.00 4.04 5.95
N GLU A 58 -10.41 3.10 6.67
CA GLU A 58 -9.82 3.37 7.99
C GLU A 58 -8.67 4.37 7.94
N GLU A 59 -7.81 4.25 6.93
CA GLU A 59 -6.62 5.10 6.83
C GLU A 59 -6.89 6.44 6.17
N THR A 60 -7.82 6.51 5.22
CA THR A 60 -8.01 7.72 4.40
C THR A 60 -9.39 8.36 4.52
N GLY A 61 -10.40 7.60 4.95
CA GLY A 61 -11.79 8.06 4.90
C GLY A 61 -12.44 7.87 3.55
N LEU A 62 -11.70 7.40 2.55
CA LEU A 62 -12.23 7.22 1.20
C LEU A 62 -12.86 5.85 1.02
N THR A 63 -13.95 5.80 0.25
CA THR A 63 -14.59 4.56 -0.18
C THR A 63 -14.19 4.31 -1.64
N LEU A 64 -13.42 3.25 -1.86
CA LEU A 64 -13.00 2.90 -3.21
C LEU A 64 -14.18 2.39 -4.02
N THR A 65 -14.28 2.83 -5.26
CA THR A 65 -15.37 2.44 -6.17
C THR A 65 -14.86 1.72 -7.42
N SER A 66 -13.57 1.85 -7.72
CA SER A 66 -12.93 1.18 -8.85
C SER A 66 -11.51 0.86 -8.50
N TRP A 67 -11.14 -0.41 -8.68
CA TRP A 67 -9.77 -0.88 -8.38
C TRP A 67 -9.40 -2.00 -9.32
N LYS A 68 -8.08 -2.26 -9.38
CA LYS A 68 -7.55 -3.33 -10.22
C LYS A 68 -6.50 -4.11 -9.43
N PHE A 69 -6.65 -5.44 -9.41
CA PHE A 69 -5.66 -6.34 -8.84
C PHE A 69 -4.42 -6.35 -9.75
N ARG A 70 -3.25 -6.12 -9.17
CA ARG A 70 -2.00 -6.06 -9.92
C ARG A 70 -1.13 -7.29 -9.73
N GLY A 71 -1.29 -8.01 -8.63
CA GLY A 71 -0.54 -9.23 -8.39
C GLY A 71 -0.30 -9.49 -6.93
N ILE A 72 0.46 -10.56 -6.66
CA ILE A 72 0.88 -10.93 -5.31
C ILE A 72 2.38 -10.75 -5.19
N VAL A 73 2.81 -10.06 -4.14
CA VAL A 73 4.22 -9.87 -3.82
C VAL A 73 4.54 -10.71 -2.58
N THR A 74 5.51 -11.58 -2.69
CA THR A 74 5.95 -12.41 -1.58
C THR A 74 7.17 -11.75 -0.92
N PHE A 75 7.02 -11.38 0.34
CA PHE A 75 8.14 -10.83 1.13
C PHE A 75 8.65 -11.90 2.08
N THR A 76 9.93 -12.18 2.01
CA THR A 76 10.58 -13.11 2.93
C THR A 76 11.59 -12.34 3.78
N GLN A 77 11.41 -12.38 5.09
CA GLN A 77 12.35 -11.79 6.03
C GLN A 77 12.95 -12.89 6.90
N LYS A 78 14.26 -12.90 6.98
CA LYS A 78 15.02 -13.95 7.65
C LYS A 78 14.52 -14.28 9.07
N ASN A 79 14.09 -13.28 9.83
CA ASN A 79 13.67 -13.47 11.23
C ASN A 79 12.16 -13.31 11.46
N TYR A 80 11.39 -12.95 10.43
CA TYR A 80 9.97 -12.62 10.58
C TYR A 80 9.04 -13.50 9.76
N GLY A 81 9.60 -14.40 8.96
CA GLY A 81 8.79 -15.30 8.13
C GLY A 81 8.40 -14.68 6.79
N THR A 82 7.30 -15.19 6.24
CA THR A 82 6.85 -14.82 4.91
C THR A 82 5.52 -14.08 4.98
N GLU A 83 5.41 -12.99 4.21
CA GLU A 83 4.20 -12.22 4.05
C GLU A 83 3.80 -12.22 2.58
N TYR A 84 2.51 -12.41 2.32
CA TYR A 84 1.94 -12.39 0.98
C TYR A 84 1.08 -11.14 0.83
N MET A 85 1.50 -10.24 -0.03
CA MET A 85 0.84 -8.95 -0.21
C MET A 85 0.07 -8.92 -1.52
N CYS A 86 -1.24 -8.66 -1.43
CA CYS A 86 -2.08 -8.43 -2.59
C CYS A 86 -1.95 -6.96 -3.00
N LEU A 87 -1.41 -6.72 -4.19
CA LEU A 87 -1.16 -5.37 -4.70
C LEU A 87 -2.31 -4.90 -5.58
N TYR A 88 -2.81 -3.72 -5.30
CA TYR A 88 -3.90 -3.08 -6.04
C TYR A 88 -3.53 -1.67 -6.45
N THR A 89 -4.16 -1.20 -7.52
CA THR A 89 -4.29 0.24 -7.81
C THR A 89 -5.77 0.57 -7.82
N ALA A 90 -6.14 1.78 -7.43
CA ALA A 90 -7.53 2.22 -7.41
C ALA A 90 -7.63 3.60 -8.03
N ASP A 91 -8.49 3.74 -9.04
CA ASP A 91 -8.68 4.99 -9.78
C ASP A 91 -10.05 5.63 -9.57
N GLY A 92 -10.87 5.06 -8.71
CA GLY A 92 -12.19 5.61 -8.38
C GLY A 92 -12.46 5.55 -6.90
N PHE A 93 -12.97 6.63 -6.36
CA PHE A 93 -13.32 6.71 -4.94
C PHE A 93 -14.33 7.82 -4.70
N THR A 94 -15.03 7.73 -3.56
CA THR A 94 -15.94 8.76 -3.05
C THR A 94 -15.56 9.09 -1.61
N GLY A 95 -16.15 10.15 -1.08
CA GLY A 95 -15.91 10.58 0.28
C GLY A 95 -14.84 11.66 0.37
N GLU A 96 -14.56 12.07 1.58
CA GLU A 96 -13.56 13.08 1.87
C GLU A 96 -12.41 12.49 2.67
N MET A 97 -11.19 12.89 2.32
CA MET A 97 -10.00 12.45 2.99
C MET A 97 -9.97 12.99 4.43
N LYS A 98 -9.69 12.12 5.38
CA LYS A 98 -9.55 12.47 6.79
C LYS A 98 -8.10 12.38 7.21
N ASP A 99 -7.77 12.96 8.37
CA ASP A 99 -6.44 12.82 8.95
C ASP A 99 -6.19 11.37 9.35
N CYS A 100 -4.97 10.90 9.14
CA CYS A 100 -4.55 9.56 9.48
C CYS A 100 -3.70 9.59 10.75
N ASP A 101 -3.98 8.70 11.71
CA ASP A 101 -3.24 8.61 12.97
C ASP A 101 -1.79 8.16 12.77
N GLU A 102 -1.49 7.51 11.66
CA GLU A 102 -0.18 6.92 11.39
C GLU A 102 0.79 7.86 10.68
N GLY A 103 0.30 8.96 10.15
CA GLY A 103 1.14 9.91 9.44
C GLY A 103 0.35 10.92 8.65
N VAL A 104 0.99 11.46 7.63
CA VAL A 104 0.42 12.48 6.75
C VAL A 104 0.12 11.90 5.38
N LEU A 105 -1.10 12.10 4.90
CA LEU A 105 -1.52 11.69 3.55
C LEU A 105 -1.23 12.81 2.56
N GLU A 106 -0.57 12.48 1.46
CA GLU A 106 -0.28 13.42 0.40
C GLU A 106 -0.44 12.78 -0.98
N TRP A 107 -0.93 13.57 -1.93
CA TRP A 107 -0.92 13.19 -3.34
C TRP A 107 0.45 13.51 -3.90
N VAL A 108 1.17 12.48 -4.35
CA VAL A 108 2.51 12.61 -4.91
C VAL A 108 2.47 12.25 -6.39
N LYS A 109 2.98 13.15 -7.23
CA LYS A 109 3.02 12.90 -8.67
C LYS A 109 3.77 11.62 -8.97
N LYS A 110 3.25 10.82 -9.91
CA LYS A 110 3.87 9.55 -10.29
C LYS A 110 5.31 9.74 -10.74
N GLU A 111 5.61 10.86 -11.41
CA GLU A 111 6.97 11.17 -11.85
C GLU A 111 7.95 11.39 -10.69
N ASP A 112 7.45 11.76 -9.51
CA ASP A 112 8.28 12.04 -8.34
C ASP A 112 8.33 10.89 -7.32
N ILE A 113 7.53 9.84 -7.55
CA ILE A 113 7.31 8.80 -6.55
C ILE A 113 8.62 8.07 -6.16
N LEU A 114 9.51 7.82 -7.11
CA LEU A 114 10.75 7.10 -6.85
C LEU A 114 11.80 7.93 -6.13
N ASN A 115 11.55 9.24 -5.97
CA ASN A 115 12.44 10.13 -5.22
C ASN A 115 12.14 10.16 -3.73
N LEU A 116 11.04 9.52 -3.31
CA LEU A 116 10.65 9.46 -1.91
C LEU A 116 11.48 8.43 -1.15
N ASN A 117 11.49 8.56 0.18
CA ASN A 117 12.11 7.57 1.06
C ASN A 117 11.22 6.33 1.12
N LEU A 118 11.41 5.42 0.18
CA LEU A 118 10.63 4.19 0.03
C LEU A 118 11.42 2.98 0.53
N TRP A 119 10.69 1.91 0.88
CA TRP A 119 11.31 0.61 1.03
C TRP A 119 11.82 0.14 -0.34
N GLU A 120 12.97 -0.52 -0.37
CA GLU A 120 13.55 -1.00 -1.63
C GLU A 120 12.63 -1.93 -2.41
N GLY A 121 11.89 -2.79 -1.70
CA GLY A 121 10.91 -3.67 -2.33
C GLY A 121 9.81 -2.90 -3.04
N ASP A 122 9.37 -1.80 -2.45
CA ASP A 122 8.29 -0.98 -3.02
C ASP A 122 8.73 -0.31 -4.32
N LYS A 123 10.00 0.04 -4.44
CA LYS A 123 10.54 0.63 -5.67
C LYS A 123 10.41 -0.31 -6.86
N ILE A 124 10.54 -1.61 -6.63
CA ILE A 124 10.46 -2.62 -7.69
C ILE A 124 9.09 -2.60 -8.35
N PHE A 125 8.02 -2.76 -7.56
CA PHE A 125 6.69 -2.82 -8.17
C PHE A 125 6.16 -1.45 -8.59
N LEU A 126 6.63 -0.36 -7.99
CA LEU A 126 6.31 0.99 -8.49
C LEU A 126 6.91 1.22 -9.87
N ARG A 127 8.12 0.74 -10.12
CA ARG A 127 8.72 0.78 -11.46
C ARG A 127 7.94 -0.04 -12.46
N LEU A 128 7.51 -1.25 -12.07
CA LEU A 128 6.71 -2.10 -12.94
C LEU A 128 5.37 -1.44 -13.30
N LEU A 129 4.72 -0.80 -12.33
CA LEU A 129 3.48 -0.05 -12.56
C LEU A 129 3.72 1.13 -13.52
N LYS A 130 4.83 1.86 -13.35
CA LYS A 130 5.19 2.98 -14.21
C LYS A 130 5.40 2.55 -15.66
N GLU A 131 5.98 1.38 -15.86
CA GLU A 131 6.23 0.81 -17.18
C GLU A 131 4.98 0.14 -17.76
N LYS A 132 3.86 0.18 -17.05
CA LYS A 132 2.59 -0.49 -17.41
C LYS A 132 2.74 -2.00 -17.58
N ARG A 133 3.70 -2.58 -16.84
CA ARG A 133 3.93 -4.02 -16.84
C ARG A 133 3.08 -4.69 -15.77
N SER A 134 2.74 -5.94 -16.01
CA SER A 134 2.00 -6.73 -15.04
C SER A 134 2.88 -7.08 -13.83
N VAL A 135 2.33 -6.97 -12.62
CA VAL A 135 3.01 -7.37 -11.37
C VAL A 135 2.24 -8.57 -10.80
N LEU A 136 2.05 -9.60 -11.64
CA LEU A 136 1.24 -10.76 -11.22
C LEU A 136 1.87 -11.55 -10.07
N PHE A 137 3.19 -11.78 -10.15
CA PHE A 137 3.93 -12.48 -9.09
C PHE A 137 5.30 -11.84 -8.95
N ALA A 138 5.62 -11.43 -7.75
CA ALA A 138 6.93 -10.86 -7.45
C ALA A 138 7.40 -11.37 -6.09
N GLU A 139 8.71 -11.47 -5.92
CA GLU A 139 9.33 -11.88 -4.67
C GLU A 139 10.33 -10.82 -4.25
N ALA A 140 10.40 -10.56 -2.95
CA ALA A 140 11.38 -9.67 -2.39
C ALA A 140 11.95 -10.26 -1.10
N ASP A 141 13.26 -10.32 -1.03
CA ASP A 141 13.99 -10.70 0.19
C ASP A 141 14.41 -9.41 0.89
N LEU A 142 13.97 -9.28 2.12
CA LEU A 142 14.21 -8.07 2.91
C LEU A 142 15.20 -8.31 4.03
#